data_5a33d8bcccced8b914cc368aa4f92cb7
#
_entry.id   5a33d8bcccced8b914cc368aa4f92cb7
#
_cell.length_a   1.000
_cell.length_b   1.000
_cell.length_c   1.000
_cell.angle_alpha   90.00
_cell.angle_beta   90.00
_cell.angle_gamma   90.00
#
_symmetry.space_group_name_H-M   'P 1'
#
loop_
_entity.id
_entity.type
_entity.pdbx_description
1 polymer ?
#
loop_
_entity_poly.entity_id
_entity_poly.type
_entity_poly.pdbx_seq_one_letter_code
_entity_poly.pdbx_strand_id
1 'polypeptide(L)'
;MLTLAPYRTEMGQLMLSSRSPEDKAWNYLRPLPAVAKFLYFEPQGPDTYECIVLDGLPSKVVSNSSNPPNSFRTSDLFSPHPTIPNAWKYLGRSDDRVTLVNGEKVLPLPFEHQIRQNEFIREALVFGIGKSIPGILIIPSEKASALSECELCERVWRSVESANRRVEGFSQVSREMVKILPVGTDYPCTDKGTLIRAASYKKFADVIESVYERFENGAEDRKGQKLVMGIVELESYLLRAFKTKLGFDELTSTTDFFDAGVDSLQAITLWGSLKREVDLGSATLGQNVVFEYPNVKSLAEHLHALRTGIEIHQNDELEIMAELVQKYSSFADHVPGSEQVDGQVVVSFRIPGRNF
;
A
#
# COMPACT_ATOMS: atom_id res chain seq x y z
N MET A 1 -14.58 32.32 -1.53
CA MET A 1 -14.63 31.40 -0.39
C MET A 1 -15.10 30.05 -0.95
N LEU A 2 -14.18 29.10 -1.20
CA LEU A 2 -14.55 27.78 -1.68
C LEU A 2 -15.10 26.97 -0.50
N THR A 3 -16.41 26.72 -0.52
CA THR A 3 -17.05 25.87 0.48
C THR A 3 -16.91 24.42 0.00
N LEU A 4 -15.98 23.67 0.57
CA LEU A 4 -15.93 22.23 0.40
C LEU A 4 -17.14 21.63 1.14
N ALA A 5 -18.02 20.96 0.41
CA ALA A 5 -19.17 20.27 0.98
C ALA A 5 -19.25 18.87 0.38
N PRO A 6 -19.16 17.79 1.18
CA PRO A 6 -19.58 16.49 0.72
C PRO A 6 -21.11 16.54 0.54
N TYR A 7 -21.53 16.72 -0.68
CA TYR A 7 -22.92 16.61 -1.09
C TYR A 7 -23.10 15.21 -1.68
N ARG A 8 -24.06 14.48 -1.16
CA ARG A 8 -24.46 13.17 -1.68
C ARG A 8 -25.90 13.23 -2.17
N THR A 9 -26.12 12.70 -3.33
CA THR A 9 -27.47 12.66 -3.96
C THR A 9 -28.46 11.92 -3.06
N GLU A 10 -27.97 10.89 -2.34
CA GLU A 10 -28.78 10.00 -1.51
C GLU A 10 -29.12 10.57 -0.12
N MET A 11 -28.39 11.58 0.35
CA MET A 11 -28.48 12.05 1.75
C MET A 11 -28.42 13.55 1.91
N GLY A 12 -28.19 14.29 0.83
CA GLY A 12 -27.99 15.73 0.89
C GLY A 12 -26.66 16.14 1.51
N GLN A 13 -26.62 17.34 2.07
CA GLN A 13 -25.41 17.93 2.63
C GLN A 13 -25.23 17.49 4.10
N LEU A 14 -24.13 16.82 4.38
CA LEU A 14 -23.82 16.28 5.70
C LEU A 14 -22.88 17.19 6.51
N MET A 15 -21.89 17.75 5.84
CA MET A 15 -20.79 18.52 6.46
C MET A 15 -20.46 19.76 5.67
N LEU A 16 -19.82 20.74 6.32
CA LEU A 16 -19.36 21.99 5.73
C LEU A 16 -17.95 22.35 6.25
N SER A 17 -17.23 23.14 5.47
CA SER A 17 -15.99 23.80 5.91
C SER A 17 -16.28 25.11 6.70
N SER A 18 -17.49 25.25 7.28
CA SER A 18 -17.85 26.40 8.10
C SER A 18 -16.99 26.46 9.36
N ARG A 19 -16.46 27.63 9.68
CA ARG A 19 -15.54 27.86 10.78
C ARG A 19 -15.61 29.33 11.26
N SER A 20 -15.14 29.55 12.49
CA SER A 20 -14.95 30.91 12.97
C SER A 20 -13.78 31.59 12.26
N PRO A 21 -13.69 32.93 12.27
CA PRO A 21 -12.59 33.68 11.67
C PRO A 21 -11.21 33.30 12.22
N GLU A 22 -11.14 32.87 13.48
CA GLU A 22 -9.90 32.45 14.17
C GLU A 22 -9.47 31.03 13.79
N ASP A 23 -10.41 30.19 13.36
CA ASP A 23 -10.13 28.79 12.93
C ASP A 23 -9.52 28.78 11.52
N LYS A 24 -8.24 28.45 11.45
CA LYS A 24 -7.48 28.37 10.19
C LYS A 24 -7.57 27.01 9.51
N ALA A 25 -8.25 26.04 10.09
CA ALA A 25 -8.38 24.66 9.54
C ALA A 25 -9.43 24.59 8.41
N TRP A 26 -9.18 25.33 7.33
CA TRP A 26 -10.08 25.47 6.18
C TRP A 26 -10.32 24.17 5.40
N ASN A 27 -9.40 23.24 5.48
CA ASN A 27 -9.44 21.94 4.82
C ASN A 27 -10.10 20.85 5.68
N TYR A 28 -10.69 21.23 6.82
CA TYR A 28 -11.48 20.34 7.65
C TYR A 28 -12.96 20.64 7.51
N LEU A 29 -13.74 19.59 7.50
CA LEU A 29 -15.20 19.63 7.44
C LEU A 29 -15.81 19.45 8.83
N ARG A 30 -16.93 20.05 9.08
CA ARG A 30 -17.69 19.93 10.33
C ARG A 30 -19.08 19.44 10.02
N PRO A 31 -19.61 18.47 10.78
CA PRO A 31 -21.01 18.07 10.66
C PRO A 31 -21.94 19.28 10.84
N LEU A 32 -22.96 19.33 10.02
CA LEU A 32 -24.04 20.30 10.25
C LEU A 32 -24.73 20.00 11.59
N PRO A 33 -25.01 21.01 12.44
CA PRO A 33 -25.60 20.77 13.77
C PRO A 33 -26.85 19.91 13.76
N ALA A 34 -27.73 20.11 12.77
CA ALA A 34 -28.95 19.32 12.62
C ALA A 34 -28.72 17.87 12.18
N VAL A 35 -27.56 17.59 11.56
CA VAL A 35 -27.21 16.28 10.99
C VAL A 35 -26.25 15.50 11.90
N ALA A 36 -25.49 16.19 12.73
CA ALA A 36 -24.40 15.62 13.53
C ALA A 36 -24.80 14.36 14.32
N LYS A 37 -25.99 14.34 14.91
CA LYS A 37 -26.51 13.19 15.69
C LYS A 37 -26.79 11.93 14.85
N PHE A 38 -26.83 12.08 13.52
CA PHE A 38 -27.04 10.97 12.60
C PHE A 38 -25.75 10.50 11.92
N LEU A 39 -24.60 11.12 12.25
CA LEU A 39 -23.32 10.72 11.71
C LEU A 39 -22.55 9.88 12.73
N TYR A 40 -22.13 8.71 12.29
CA TYR A 40 -21.23 7.84 13.05
C TYR A 40 -19.94 7.66 12.25
N PHE A 41 -18.82 7.89 12.91
CA PHE A 41 -17.49 7.71 12.33
C PHE A 41 -16.92 6.39 12.84
N GLU A 42 -16.96 5.35 12.00
CA GLU A 42 -16.48 4.02 12.32
C GLU A 42 -14.97 3.92 12.04
N PRO A 43 -14.16 3.47 13.04
CA PRO A 43 -12.73 3.27 12.83
C PRO A 43 -12.44 2.24 11.72
N GLN A 44 -11.52 2.60 10.81
CA GLN A 44 -11.06 1.75 9.70
C GLN A 44 -9.53 1.51 9.73
N GLY A 45 -8.84 2.11 10.71
CA GLY A 45 -7.41 2.05 10.89
C GLY A 45 -6.91 3.22 11.75
N PRO A 46 -5.60 3.39 11.93
CA PRO A 46 -5.04 4.53 12.64
C PRO A 46 -5.51 5.84 12.03
N ASP A 47 -6.10 6.72 12.84
CA ASP A 47 -6.62 8.04 12.45
C ASP A 47 -7.50 8.06 11.18
N THR A 48 -8.09 6.91 10.82
CA THR A 48 -8.92 6.74 9.62
C THR A 48 -10.29 6.22 10.00
N TYR A 49 -11.34 6.95 9.60
CA TYR A 49 -12.73 6.67 9.96
C TYR A 49 -13.62 6.74 8.72
N GLU A 50 -14.54 5.78 8.57
CA GLU A 50 -15.62 5.84 7.59
C GLU A 50 -16.80 6.60 8.16
N CYS A 51 -17.36 7.55 7.40
CA CYS A 51 -18.59 8.21 7.79
C CYS A 51 -19.79 7.33 7.45
N ILE A 52 -20.59 7.02 8.45
CA ILE A 52 -21.84 6.23 8.32
C ILE A 52 -23.00 7.13 8.70
N VAL A 53 -24.04 7.14 7.86
CA VAL A 53 -25.29 7.87 8.15
C VAL A 53 -26.27 6.91 8.80
N LEU A 54 -26.63 7.21 10.03
CA LEU A 54 -27.57 6.43 10.84
C LEU A 54 -29.00 6.57 10.33
N ASP A 55 -29.85 5.69 10.81
CA ASP A 55 -31.30 5.79 10.56
C ASP A 55 -31.90 7.07 11.17
N GLY A 56 -33.04 7.51 10.59
CA GLY A 56 -33.78 8.67 11.06
C GLY A 56 -33.33 10.03 10.51
N LEU A 57 -32.27 10.11 9.66
CA LEU A 57 -31.95 11.36 8.95
C LEU A 57 -33.04 11.63 7.90
N PRO A 58 -33.78 12.78 7.95
CA PRO A 58 -34.92 13.02 7.06
C PRO A 58 -34.57 13.06 5.57
N SER A 59 -33.34 13.44 5.23
CA SER A 59 -32.85 13.50 3.85
C SER A 59 -32.26 12.17 3.33
N LYS A 60 -32.16 11.13 4.18
CA LYS A 60 -31.66 9.81 3.78
C LYS A 60 -32.75 9.04 3.05
N VAL A 61 -32.57 8.78 1.75
CA VAL A 61 -33.56 8.08 0.92
C VAL A 61 -33.25 6.59 0.72
N VAL A 62 -32.03 6.14 1.05
CA VAL A 62 -31.60 4.75 0.86
C VAL A 62 -30.78 4.27 2.07
N SER A 63 -30.77 2.95 2.28
CA SER A 63 -29.92 2.26 3.22
C SER A 63 -29.15 1.15 2.48
N ASN A 64 -27.88 0.94 2.84
CA ASN A 64 -27.02 -0.08 2.23
C ASN A 64 -26.31 -0.95 3.27
N SER A 65 -26.65 -0.78 4.56
CA SER A 65 -26.04 -1.54 5.66
C SER A 65 -27.06 -1.91 6.72
N SER A 66 -26.91 -3.11 7.27
CA SER A 66 -27.66 -3.60 8.43
C SER A 66 -26.89 -3.39 9.75
N ASN A 67 -25.65 -2.93 9.69
CA ASN A 67 -24.82 -2.63 10.86
C ASN A 67 -24.11 -1.26 10.70
N PRO A 68 -24.57 -0.23 11.43
CA PRO A 68 -25.80 -0.14 12.23
C PRO A 68 -27.08 -0.41 11.40
N PRO A 69 -28.19 -0.81 12.03
CA PRO A 69 -29.43 -1.09 11.31
C PRO A 69 -29.92 0.10 10.50
N ASN A 70 -30.43 -0.17 9.28
CA ASN A 70 -30.95 0.84 8.37
C ASN A 70 -29.98 2.02 8.11
N SER A 71 -28.69 1.80 8.25
CA SER A 71 -27.70 2.86 8.00
C SER A 71 -27.28 2.92 6.53
N PHE A 72 -26.58 4.00 6.19
CA PHE A 72 -25.93 4.14 4.90
C PHE A 72 -24.43 4.35 5.10
N ARG A 73 -23.62 3.39 4.65
CA ARG A 73 -22.16 3.50 4.58
C ARG A 73 -21.80 4.36 3.39
N THR A 74 -21.15 5.49 3.65
CA THR A 74 -20.83 6.44 2.58
C THR A 74 -19.61 6.03 1.76
N SER A 75 -18.80 5.11 2.28
CA SER A 75 -17.45 4.81 1.80
C SER A 75 -16.50 6.01 1.85
N ASP A 76 -16.91 7.15 2.40
CA ASP A 76 -16.04 8.32 2.55
C ASP A 76 -15.20 8.19 3.82
N LEU A 77 -13.90 8.36 3.66
CA LEU A 77 -12.91 8.24 4.72
C LEU A 77 -12.47 9.61 5.21
N PHE A 78 -12.31 9.72 6.52
CA PHE A 78 -11.94 10.94 7.20
C PHE A 78 -10.86 10.70 8.25
N SER A 79 -10.07 11.73 8.53
CA SER A 79 -9.15 11.79 9.67
C SER A 79 -9.60 12.91 10.61
N PRO A 80 -9.63 12.70 11.94
CA PRO A 80 -9.98 13.75 12.88
C PRO A 80 -8.90 14.82 12.93
N HIS A 81 -9.29 16.05 13.28
CA HIS A 81 -8.31 17.09 13.59
C HIS A 81 -7.67 16.77 14.96
N PRO A 82 -6.34 16.90 15.11
CA PRO A 82 -5.66 16.49 16.35
C PRO A 82 -6.10 17.27 17.60
N THR A 83 -6.59 18.50 17.45
CA THR A 83 -6.96 19.37 18.59
C THR A 83 -8.35 20.00 18.50
N ILE A 84 -8.97 20.06 17.31
CA ILE A 84 -10.30 20.66 17.13
C ILE A 84 -11.36 19.56 17.09
N PRO A 85 -12.26 19.46 18.08
CA PRO A 85 -13.27 18.43 18.10
C PRO A 85 -14.26 18.60 16.94
N ASN A 86 -14.77 17.48 16.43
CA ASN A 86 -15.73 17.42 15.32
C ASN A 86 -15.26 18.08 14.01
N ALA A 87 -13.94 18.24 13.84
CA ALA A 87 -13.34 18.68 12.59
C ALA A 87 -12.69 17.49 11.90
N TRP A 88 -13.08 17.21 10.66
CA TRP A 88 -12.74 16.02 9.92
C TRP A 88 -12.10 16.37 8.57
N LYS A 89 -10.93 15.81 8.30
CA LYS A 89 -10.28 15.94 7.00
C LYS A 89 -10.71 14.79 6.10
N TYR A 90 -11.23 15.10 4.93
CA TYR A 90 -11.55 14.09 3.91
C TYR A 90 -10.27 13.49 3.35
N LEU A 91 -10.17 12.18 3.38
CA LEU A 91 -9.02 11.41 2.87
C LEU A 91 -9.28 10.80 1.49
N GLY A 92 -10.52 10.44 1.20
CA GLY A 92 -10.89 9.73 -0.02
C GLY A 92 -12.04 8.76 0.22
N ARG A 93 -12.18 7.81 -0.70
CA ARG A 93 -13.18 6.75 -0.59
C ARG A 93 -12.52 5.40 -0.27
N SER A 94 -13.21 4.58 0.50
CA SER A 94 -12.73 3.23 0.81
C SER A 94 -12.74 2.31 -0.41
N ASP A 95 -13.66 2.54 -1.35
CA ASP A 95 -13.77 1.81 -2.62
C ASP A 95 -12.73 2.26 -3.68
N ASP A 96 -12.07 3.40 -3.48
CA ASP A 96 -10.94 3.85 -4.32
C ASP A 96 -9.57 3.32 -3.82
N ARG A 97 -9.54 2.58 -2.71
CA ARG A 97 -8.29 2.00 -2.18
C ARG A 97 -7.66 1.04 -3.17
N VAL A 98 -6.35 1.11 -3.28
CA VAL A 98 -5.56 0.11 -4.01
C VAL A 98 -5.13 -0.96 -3.01
N THR A 99 -5.75 -2.14 -3.08
CA THR A 99 -5.41 -3.27 -2.21
C THR A 99 -4.29 -4.08 -2.87
N LEU A 100 -3.15 -4.15 -2.19
CA LEU A 100 -2.00 -4.95 -2.63
C LEU A 100 -2.22 -6.44 -2.34
N VAL A 101 -1.38 -7.30 -2.91
CA VAL A 101 -1.48 -8.76 -2.76
C VAL A 101 -1.32 -9.22 -1.31
N ASN A 102 -0.54 -8.49 -0.51
CA ASN A 102 -0.32 -8.76 0.92
C ASN A 102 -1.46 -8.23 1.82
N GLY A 103 -2.54 -7.68 1.23
CA GLY A 103 -3.69 -7.13 1.95
C GLY A 103 -3.56 -5.67 2.39
N GLU A 104 -2.40 -5.05 2.22
CA GLU A 104 -2.20 -3.62 2.51
C GLU A 104 -3.06 -2.74 1.60
N LYS A 105 -3.54 -1.62 2.16
CA LYS A 105 -4.54 -0.75 1.51
C LYS A 105 -3.97 0.64 1.30
N VAL A 106 -3.46 0.90 0.12
CA VAL A 106 -2.96 2.22 -0.28
C VAL A 106 -4.12 3.18 -0.49
N LEU A 107 -4.01 4.39 0.06
CA LEU A 107 -4.94 5.50 -0.15
C LEU A 107 -4.42 6.39 -1.30
N PRO A 108 -4.94 6.28 -2.53
CA PRO A 108 -4.35 6.96 -3.67
C PRO A 108 -4.60 8.46 -3.67
N LEU A 109 -5.77 8.93 -3.27
CA LEU A 109 -6.19 10.33 -3.45
C LEU A 109 -5.28 11.36 -2.77
N PRO A 110 -4.85 11.22 -1.50
CA PRO A 110 -3.93 12.17 -0.89
C PRO A 110 -2.59 12.24 -1.61
N PHE A 111 -2.08 11.09 -2.05
CA PHE A 111 -0.83 10.94 -2.77
C PHE A 111 -0.90 11.61 -4.16
N GLU A 112 -1.92 11.27 -4.93
CA GLU A 112 -2.20 11.85 -6.25
C GLU A 112 -2.43 13.36 -6.18
N HIS A 113 -3.17 13.82 -5.18
CA HIS A 113 -3.41 15.26 -4.98
C HIS A 113 -2.12 16.04 -4.72
N GLN A 114 -1.20 15.48 -3.93
CA GLN A 114 0.09 16.09 -3.67
C GLN A 114 0.91 16.22 -4.96
N ILE A 115 0.92 15.19 -5.80
CA ILE A 115 1.67 15.14 -7.05
C ILE A 115 1.09 16.13 -8.07
N ARG A 116 -0.23 16.24 -8.16
CA ARG A 116 -0.92 17.20 -9.04
C ARG A 116 -0.70 18.67 -8.71
N GLN A 117 -0.08 18.99 -7.58
CA GLN A 117 0.33 20.37 -7.29
C GLN A 117 1.49 20.84 -8.20
N ASN A 118 2.17 19.93 -8.88
CA ASN A 118 3.20 20.25 -9.86
C ASN A 118 2.52 20.71 -11.16
N GLU A 119 2.86 21.92 -11.64
CA GLU A 119 2.28 22.53 -12.84
C GLU A 119 2.49 21.75 -14.14
N PHE A 120 3.48 20.87 -14.18
CA PHE A 120 3.78 20.00 -15.33
C PHE A 120 2.99 18.70 -15.31
N ILE A 121 2.17 18.46 -14.27
CA ILE A 121 1.33 17.26 -14.13
C ILE A 121 -0.13 17.67 -14.21
N ARG A 122 -0.84 17.10 -15.19
CA ARG A 122 -2.30 17.29 -15.34
C ARG A 122 -3.07 16.33 -14.45
N GLU A 123 -2.65 15.05 -14.44
CA GLU A 123 -3.31 14.02 -13.64
C GLU A 123 -2.32 12.95 -13.19
N ALA A 124 -2.64 12.28 -12.11
CA ALA A 124 -1.87 11.20 -11.54
C ALA A 124 -2.81 10.06 -11.12
N LEU A 125 -2.44 8.82 -11.43
CA LEU A 125 -3.23 7.63 -11.14
C LEU A 125 -2.36 6.57 -10.49
N VAL A 126 -2.53 6.33 -9.20
CA VAL A 126 -1.90 5.22 -8.49
C VAL A 126 -2.57 3.91 -8.90
N PHE A 127 -1.78 2.89 -9.20
CA PHE A 127 -2.21 1.55 -9.55
C PHE A 127 -1.48 0.50 -8.70
N GLY A 128 -1.97 -0.75 -8.69
CA GLY A 128 -1.34 -1.84 -7.92
C GLY A 128 -2.32 -2.82 -7.30
N ILE A 129 -3.60 -2.82 -7.74
CA ILE A 129 -4.59 -3.77 -7.23
C ILE A 129 -4.12 -5.20 -7.48
N GLY A 130 -3.97 -5.99 -6.40
CA GLY A 130 -3.49 -7.38 -6.45
C GLY A 130 -2.02 -7.54 -6.84
N LYS A 131 -1.23 -6.46 -6.84
CA LYS A 131 0.22 -6.48 -7.09
C LYS A 131 0.99 -6.30 -5.79
N SER A 132 2.29 -6.59 -5.80
CA SER A 132 3.15 -6.54 -4.60
C SER A 132 3.45 -5.12 -4.12
N ILE A 133 3.55 -4.17 -5.04
CA ILE A 133 3.84 -2.75 -4.76
C ILE A 133 2.98 -1.83 -5.61
N PRO A 134 2.72 -0.61 -5.14
CA PRO A 134 2.03 0.38 -5.95
C PRO A 134 2.93 0.98 -7.03
N GLY A 135 2.31 1.42 -8.12
CA GLY A 135 2.94 2.25 -9.13
C GLY A 135 2.07 3.47 -9.43
N ILE A 136 2.58 4.37 -10.27
CA ILE A 136 1.85 5.57 -10.66
C ILE A 136 1.98 5.88 -12.14
N LEU A 137 0.85 6.16 -12.78
CA LEU A 137 0.79 6.77 -14.10
C LEU A 137 0.71 8.28 -13.95
N ILE A 138 1.56 9.00 -14.66
CA ILE A 138 1.57 10.45 -14.72
C ILE A 138 1.11 10.89 -16.10
N ILE A 139 0.07 11.72 -16.15
CA ILE A 139 -0.40 12.38 -17.35
C ILE A 139 0.10 13.82 -17.32
N PRO A 140 1.06 14.17 -18.19
CA PRO A 140 1.64 15.51 -18.19
C PRO A 140 0.63 16.58 -18.62
N SER A 141 0.81 17.81 -18.11
CA SER A 141 0.11 18.99 -18.62
C SER A 141 0.72 19.47 -19.94
N GLU A 142 0.01 20.32 -20.68
CA GLU A 142 0.52 20.95 -21.90
C GLU A 142 1.83 21.72 -21.69
N LYS A 143 2.05 22.27 -20.49
CA LYS A 143 3.29 22.96 -20.12
C LYS A 143 4.53 22.04 -20.16
N ALA A 144 4.33 20.75 -20.00
CA ALA A 144 5.40 19.77 -20.05
C ALA A 144 6.04 19.65 -21.43
N SER A 145 5.36 20.07 -22.50
CA SER A 145 5.90 20.10 -23.85
C SER A 145 7.14 21.00 -24.02
N ALA A 146 7.36 21.94 -23.10
CA ALA A 146 8.53 22.83 -23.10
C ALA A 146 9.77 22.18 -22.44
N LEU A 147 9.65 21.02 -21.83
CA LEU A 147 10.72 20.32 -21.14
C LEU A 147 11.26 19.16 -21.97
N SER A 148 12.55 18.87 -21.80
CA SER A 148 13.10 17.61 -22.25
C SER A 148 12.54 16.44 -21.42
N GLU A 149 12.58 15.23 -21.97
CA GLU A 149 12.12 14.03 -21.26
C GLU A 149 12.85 13.84 -19.93
N CYS A 150 14.15 14.06 -19.89
CA CYS A 150 14.97 13.96 -18.68
C CYS A 150 14.55 14.99 -17.62
N GLU A 151 14.33 16.24 -18.01
CA GLU A 151 13.87 17.29 -17.08
C GLU A 151 12.48 16.99 -16.53
N LEU A 152 11.57 16.50 -17.38
CA LEU A 152 10.25 16.11 -16.95
C LEU A 152 10.32 14.94 -15.94
N CYS A 153 11.11 13.91 -16.23
CA CYS A 153 11.32 12.78 -15.34
C CYS A 153 11.85 13.21 -13.96
N GLU A 154 12.82 14.12 -13.91
CA GLU A 154 13.36 14.61 -12.65
C GLU A 154 12.36 15.46 -11.86
N ARG A 155 11.58 16.31 -12.53
CA ARG A 155 10.54 17.12 -11.87
C ARG A 155 9.41 16.26 -11.33
N VAL A 156 8.96 15.26 -12.09
CA VAL A 156 7.95 14.29 -11.67
C VAL A 156 8.47 13.51 -10.45
N TRP A 157 9.71 13.00 -10.53
CA TRP A 157 10.28 12.22 -9.44
C TRP A 157 10.36 13.01 -8.13
N ARG A 158 10.78 14.27 -8.16
CA ARG A 158 10.80 15.13 -6.96
C ARG A 158 9.40 15.26 -6.32
N SER A 159 8.36 15.31 -7.14
CA SER A 159 6.97 15.37 -6.63
C SER A 159 6.55 14.05 -5.99
N VAL A 160 6.90 12.93 -6.61
CA VAL A 160 6.66 11.57 -6.07
C VAL A 160 7.44 11.37 -4.78
N GLU A 161 8.72 11.71 -4.75
CA GLU A 161 9.56 11.62 -3.55
C GLU A 161 9.02 12.48 -2.38
N SER A 162 8.53 13.69 -2.68
CA SER A 162 7.88 14.54 -1.68
C SER A 162 6.57 13.93 -1.15
N ALA A 163 5.82 13.23 -1.99
CA ALA A 163 4.60 12.53 -1.59
C ALA A 163 4.93 11.25 -0.78
N ASN A 164 5.97 10.50 -1.17
CA ASN A 164 6.44 9.31 -0.46
C ASN A 164 6.79 9.59 1.00
N ARG A 165 7.35 10.76 1.32
CA ARG A 165 7.70 11.15 2.70
C ARG A 165 6.49 11.31 3.63
N ARG A 166 5.26 11.28 3.11
CA ARG A 166 4.02 11.52 3.86
C ARG A 166 3.12 10.30 3.96
N VAL A 167 3.56 9.19 3.42
CA VAL A 167 2.81 7.93 3.40
C VAL A 167 3.65 6.82 4.03
N GLU A 168 2.97 5.76 4.44
CA GLU A 168 3.59 4.55 4.99
C GLU A 168 4.44 3.83 3.94
N GLY A 169 5.44 3.05 4.37
CA GLY A 169 6.41 2.39 3.50
C GLY A 169 5.77 1.58 2.37
N PHE A 170 4.74 0.78 2.68
CA PHE A 170 4.02 -0.03 1.68
C PHE A 170 3.23 0.80 0.65
N SER A 171 2.95 2.07 0.94
CA SER A 171 2.26 3.01 0.05
C SER A 171 3.20 3.82 -0.84
N GLN A 172 4.51 3.73 -0.61
CA GLN A 172 5.50 4.46 -1.38
C GLN A 172 5.66 3.88 -2.78
N VAL A 173 5.91 4.76 -3.74
CA VAL A 173 6.15 4.40 -5.14
C VAL A 173 7.64 4.52 -5.45
N SER A 174 8.26 3.42 -5.90
CA SER A 174 9.64 3.43 -6.36
C SER A 174 9.80 4.15 -7.70
N ARG A 175 11.01 4.62 -8.00
CA ARG A 175 11.29 5.36 -9.24
C ARG A 175 10.99 4.54 -10.50
N GLU A 176 11.24 3.24 -10.45
CA GLU A 176 10.98 2.29 -11.54
C GLU A 176 9.49 2.09 -11.81
N MET A 177 8.65 2.34 -10.79
CA MET A 177 7.19 2.19 -10.86
C MET A 177 6.48 3.48 -11.28
N VAL A 178 7.24 4.54 -11.61
CA VAL A 178 6.69 5.76 -12.19
C VAL A 178 6.66 5.64 -13.72
N LYS A 179 5.47 5.75 -14.30
CA LYS A 179 5.29 5.80 -15.76
C LYS A 179 4.71 7.13 -16.18
N ILE A 180 5.47 7.90 -16.96
CA ILE A 180 5.01 9.14 -17.56
C ILE A 180 4.42 8.82 -18.94
N LEU A 181 3.21 9.26 -19.17
CA LEU A 181 2.51 9.13 -20.45
C LEU A 181 2.85 10.30 -21.37
N PRO A 182 2.64 10.19 -22.69
CA PRO A 182 2.83 11.31 -23.61
C PRO A 182 1.95 12.52 -23.25
N VAL A 183 2.48 13.74 -23.51
CA VAL A 183 1.67 14.96 -23.40
C VAL A 183 0.44 14.85 -24.31
N GLY A 184 -0.70 15.33 -23.85
CA GLY A 184 -1.96 15.22 -24.59
C GLY A 184 -2.66 13.87 -24.47
N THR A 185 -2.14 12.93 -23.67
CA THR A 185 -2.83 11.66 -23.40
C THR A 185 -4.23 11.93 -22.83
N ASP A 186 -5.24 11.43 -23.52
CA ASP A 186 -6.62 11.47 -23.05
C ASP A 186 -6.88 10.39 -22.01
N TYR A 187 -7.75 10.68 -21.03
CA TYR A 187 -8.13 9.75 -19.97
C TYR A 187 -9.62 9.85 -19.64
N PRO A 188 -10.25 8.76 -19.19
CA PRO A 188 -11.65 8.76 -18.76
C PRO A 188 -11.86 9.71 -17.59
N CYS A 189 -12.75 10.69 -17.78
CA CYS A 189 -13.13 11.65 -16.74
C CYS A 189 -14.62 11.91 -16.76
N THR A 190 -15.13 12.43 -15.64
CA THR A 190 -16.51 12.91 -15.53
C THR A 190 -16.64 14.26 -16.24
N ASP A 191 -17.86 14.74 -16.43
CA ASP A 191 -18.15 16.08 -17.00
C ASP A 191 -17.48 17.22 -16.20
N LYS A 192 -17.15 16.99 -14.93
CA LYS A 192 -16.41 17.90 -14.06
C LYS A 192 -14.89 17.77 -14.15
N GLY A 193 -14.38 16.90 -15.04
CA GLY A 193 -12.96 16.66 -15.23
C GLY A 193 -12.30 15.75 -14.18
N THR A 194 -13.07 15.13 -13.29
CA THR A 194 -12.53 14.19 -12.29
C THR A 194 -12.24 12.84 -12.96
N LEU A 195 -11.04 12.31 -12.78
CA LEU A 195 -10.62 11.01 -13.31
C LEU A 195 -11.55 9.89 -12.82
N ILE A 196 -12.00 9.03 -13.75
CA ILE A 196 -12.78 7.82 -13.45
C ILE A 196 -11.82 6.65 -13.33
N ARG A 197 -11.45 6.28 -12.11
CA ARG A 197 -10.40 5.31 -11.78
C ARG A 197 -10.59 3.96 -12.49
N ALA A 198 -11.75 3.33 -12.34
CA ALA A 198 -12.03 2.03 -12.94
C ALA A 198 -11.91 2.02 -14.47
N ALA A 199 -12.40 3.06 -15.13
CA ALA A 199 -12.28 3.20 -16.57
C ALA A 199 -10.82 3.47 -17.01
N SER A 200 -10.07 4.22 -16.21
CA SER A 200 -8.66 4.50 -16.45
C SER A 200 -7.79 3.24 -16.29
N TYR A 201 -8.04 2.41 -15.29
CA TYR A 201 -7.36 1.11 -15.15
C TYR A 201 -7.60 0.22 -16.37
N LYS A 202 -8.84 0.18 -16.87
CA LYS A 202 -9.17 -0.59 -18.09
C LYS A 202 -8.47 -0.01 -19.33
N LYS A 203 -8.46 1.32 -19.49
CA LYS A 203 -7.83 2.00 -20.63
C LYS A 203 -6.32 1.79 -20.67
N PHE A 204 -5.67 1.83 -19.52
CA PHE A 204 -4.21 1.75 -19.39
C PHE A 204 -3.70 0.38 -18.91
N ALA A 205 -4.52 -0.67 -19.01
CA ALA A 205 -4.17 -2.01 -18.51
C ALA A 205 -2.83 -2.51 -19.07
N ASP A 206 -2.64 -2.43 -20.40
CA ASP A 206 -1.41 -2.88 -21.05
C ASP A 206 -0.18 -2.06 -20.61
N VAL A 207 -0.37 -0.76 -20.41
CA VAL A 207 0.70 0.12 -19.93
C VAL A 207 1.07 -0.23 -18.48
N ILE A 208 0.08 -0.45 -17.63
CA ILE A 208 0.29 -0.86 -16.24
C ILE A 208 1.04 -2.20 -16.19
N GLU A 209 0.59 -3.19 -16.97
CA GLU A 209 1.26 -4.49 -17.00
C GLU A 209 2.70 -4.37 -17.50
N SER A 210 2.95 -3.57 -18.54
CA SER A 210 4.31 -3.33 -19.04
C SER A 210 5.25 -2.68 -18.01
N VAL A 211 4.71 -1.89 -17.06
CA VAL A 211 5.50 -1.34 -15.96
C VAL A 211 5.95 -2.44 -15.01
N TYR A 212 5.05 -3.37 -14.65
CA TYR A 212 5.40 -4.51 -13.80
C TYR A 212 6.36 -5.46 -14.51
N GLU A 213 6.10 -5.81 -15.76
CA GLU A 213 7.01 -6.66 -16.56
C GLU A 213 8.42 -6.06 -16.62
N ARG A 214 8.53 -4.74 -16.86
CA ARG A 214 9.82 -4.07 -16.87
C ARG A 214 10.48 -4.05 -15.48
N PHE A 215 9.70 -3.86 -14.42
CA PHE A 215 10.19 -3.91 -13.05
C PHE A 215 10.67 -5.32 -12.70
N GLU A 216 9.91 -6.35 -13.05
CA GLU A 216 10.21 -7.75 -12.77
C GLU A 216 11.37 -8.30 -13.61
N ASN A 217 11.42 -7.96 -14.90
CA ASN A 217 12.41 -8.50 -15.83
C ASN A 217 13.65 -7.61 -15.98
N GLY A 218 13.62 -6.39 -15.46
CA GLY A 218 14.63 -5.36 -15.70
C GLY A 218 14.44 -4.68 -17.06
N ALA A 219 15.09 -3.53 -17.26
CA ALA A 219 15.19 -2.95 -18.58
C ALA A 219 16.10 -3.86 -19.43
N GLU A 220 15.63 -4.28 -20.60
CA GLU A 220 16.37 -5.16 -21.53
C GLU A 220 17.76 -4.64 -21.93
N ASP A 221 18.02 -3.36 -21.72
CA ASP A 221 19.25 -2.67 -22.10
C ASP A 221 20.50 -2.98 -21.26
N ARG A 222 20.36 -3.73 -20.15
CA ARG A 222 21.52 -4.21 -19.38
C ARG A 222 21.71 -5.71 -19.55
N LYS A 223 22.15 -6.14 -20.72
CA LYS A 223 22.79 -7.47 -20.95
C LYS A 223 24.15 -7.55 -20.23
N GLY A 224 24.18 -7.26 -18.93
CA GLY A 224 25.29 -7.61 -18.06
C GLY A 224 25.26 -9.11 -17.84
N GLN A 225 26.43 -9.76 -17.90
CA GLN A 225 26.56 -11.15 -17.49
C GLN A 225 26.12 -11.28 -16.03
N LYS A 226 25.07 -12.10 -15.76
CA LYS A 226 24.61 -12.35 -14.40
C LYS A 226 25.73 -12.97 -13.58
N LEU A 227 25.79 -12.59 -12.31
CA LEU A 227 26.83 -13.03 -11.39
C LEU A 227 26.58 -14.46 -10.95
N VAL A 228 27.54 -15.35 -11.26
CA VAL A 228 27.58 -16.73 -10.74
C VAL A 228 28.39 -16.71 -9.46
N MET A 229 27.73 -16.94 -8.32
CA MET A 229 28.35 -16.79 -7.00
C MET A 229 28.13 -18.06 -6.15
N GLY A 230 29.12 -18.42 -5.32
CA GLY A 230 28.96 -19.40 -4.26
C GLY A 230 28.21 -18.81 -3.06
N ILE A 231 27.88 -19.65 -2.06
CA ILE A 231 27.10 -19.21 -0.86
C ILE A 231 27.78 -18.06 -0.15
N VAL A 232 29.09 -18.14 0.10
CA VAL A 232 29.86 -17.09 0.82
C VAL A 232 29.91 -15.80 0.02
N GLU A 233 30.02 -15.89 -1.31
CA GLU A 233 30.02 -14.74 -2.20
C GLU A 233 28.62 -14.10 -2.26
N LEU A 234 27.54 -14.91 -2.24
CA LEU A 234 26.16 -14.44 -2.17
C LEU A 234 25.89 -13.71 -0.85
N GLU A 235 26.32 -14.25 0.29
CA GLU A 235 26.21 -13.55 1.58
C GLU A 235 26.92 -12.18 1.56
N SER A 236 28.14 -12.15 1.05
CA SER A 236 28.91 -10.90 0.92
C SER A 236 28.25 -9.89 -0.03
N TYR A 237 27.68 -10.39 -1.13
CA TYR A 237 26.91 -9.57 -2.08
C TYR A 237 25.64 -9.01 -1.44
N LEU A 238 24.87 -9.83 -0.71
CA LEU A 238 23.64 -9.42 -0.03
C LEU A 238 23.93 -8.36 1.03
N LEU A 239 24.89 -8.58 1.91
CA LEU A 239 25.30 -7.59 2.92
C LEU A 239 25.67 -6.26 2.28
N ARG A 240 26.46 -6.28 1.19
CA ARG A 240 26.80 -5.08 0.44
C ARG A 240 25.57 -4.43 -0.21
N ALA A 241 24.64 -5.22 -0.75
CA ALA A 241 23.41 -4.70 -1.35
C ALA A 241 22.52 -4.01 -0.30
N PHE A 242 22.35 -4.61 0.87
CA PHE A 242 21.65 -3.99 1.98
C PHE A 242 22.29 -2.67 2.42
N LYS A 243 23.61 -2.65 2.55
CA LYS A 243 24.35 -1.44 2.91
C LYS A 243 24.25 -0.35 1.86
N THR A 244 24.54 -0.66 0.59
CA THR A 244 24.72 0.37 -0.47
C THR A 244 23.41 0.80 -1.12
N LYS A 245 22.42 -0.11 -1.22
CA LYS A 245 21.14 0.16 -1.91
C LYS A 245 20.01 0.50 -0.94
N LEU A 246 20.05 -0.05 0.28
CA LEU A 246 18.97 0.10 1.25
C LEU A 246 19.36 0.87 2.51
N GLY A 247 20.65 1.17 2.71
CA GLY A 247 21.15 2.00 3.82
C GLY A 247 21.27 1.28 5.16
N PHE A 248 21.34 -0.07 5.18
CA PHE A 248 21.53 -0.86 6.40
C PHE A 248 22.99 -1.20 6.61
N ASP A 249 23.67 -0.48 7.50
CA ASP A 249 25.10 -0.63 7.75
C ASP A 249 25.44 -1.75 8.76
N GLU A 250 24.50 -2.11 9.64
CA GLU A 250 24.76 -3.00 10.78
C GLU A 250 24.14 -4.41 10.66
N LEU A 251 23.67 -4.79 9.45
CA LEU A 251 23.13 -6.13 9.23
C LEU A 251 24.24 -7.19 9.31
N THR A 252 23.96 -8.26 10.07
CA THR A 252 24.77 -9.49 10.07
C THR A 252 24.11 -10.57 9.20
N SER A 253 24.81 -11.69 8.95
CA SER A 253 24.26 -12.79 8.16
C SER A 253 23.01 -13.45 8.76
N THR A 254 22.82 -13.32 10.07
CA THR A 254 21.71 -13.95 10.83
C THR A 254 20.67 -12.95 11.35
N THR A 255 20.89 -11.65 11.16
CA THR A 255 19.92 -10.62 11.57
C THR A 255 18.66 -10.74 10.72
N ASP A 256 17.49 -10.80 11.36
CA ASP A 256 16.21 -10.74 10.67
C ASP A 256 16.03 -9.37 10.01
N PHE A 257 15.66 -9.36 8.72
CA PHE A 257 15.54 -8.14 7.95
C PHE A 257 14.47 -7.19 8.51
N PHE A 258 13.35 -7.75 8.97
CA PHE A 258 12.22 -6.96 9.45
C PHE A 258 12.45 -6.44 10.86
N ASP A 259 13.13 -7.20 11.70
CA ASP A 259 13.60 -6.75 13.03
C ASP A 259 14.62 -5.61 12.88
N ALA A 260 15.42 -5.63 11.82
CA ALA A 260 16.35 -4.55 11.48
C ALA A 260 15.67 -3.31 10.86
N GLY A 261 14.36 -3.40 10.55
CA GLY A 261 13.57 -2.29 10.00
C GLY A 261 13.47 -2.25 8.47
N VAL A 262 13.79 -3.36 7.78
CA VAL A 262 13.56 -3.47 6.33
C VAL A 262 12.06 -3.47 6.07
N ASP A 263 11.59 -2.55 5.25
CA ASP A 263 10.18 -2.47 4.85
C ASP A 263 9.88 -3.29 3.57
N SER A 264 8.59 -3.41 3.24
CA SER A 264 8.13 -4.18 2.08
C SER A 264 8.67 -3.63 0.76
N LEU A 265 8.82 -2.31 0.61
CA LEU A 265 9.36 -1.69 -0.60
C LEU A 265 10.84 -2.03 -0.78
N GLN A 266 11.60 -2.00 0.32
CA GLN A 266 13.02 -2.35 0.32
C GLN A 266 13.22 -3.84 0.02
N ALA A 267 12.38 -4.73 0.58
CA ALA A 267 12.40 -6.15 0.30
C ALA A 267 12.18 -6.45 -1.19
N ILE A 268 11.18 -5.80 -1.80
CA ILE A 268 10.88 -5.96 -3.23
C ILE A 268 11.95 -5.30 -4.11
N THR A 269 12.53 -4.19 -3.70
CA THR A 269 13.66 -3.55 -4.39
C THR A 269 14.88 -4.48 -4.42
N LEU A 270 15.15 -5.17 -3.30
CA LEU A 270 16.19 -6.19 -3.24
C LEU A 270 15.88 -7.36 -4.16
N TRP A 271 14.65 -7.90 -4.10
CA TRP A 271 14.21 -8.97 -5.01
C TRP A 271 14.42 -8.62 -6.48
N GLY A 272 14.01 -7.42 -6.91
CA GLY A 272 14.23 -6.95 -8.28
C GLY A 272 15.72 -6.86 -8.66
N SER A 273 16.58 -6.46 -7.71
CA SER A 273 18.03 -6.43 -7.91
C SER A 273 18.61 -7.85 -8.03
N LEU A 274 18.18 -8.78 -7.17
CA LEU A 274 18.60 -10.19 -7.21
C LEU A 274 18.24 -10.84 -8.55
N LYS A 275 17.03 -10.65 -9.01
CA LYS A 275 16.54 -11.20 -10.29
C LYS A 275 17.36 -10.72 -11.49
N ARG A 276 17.82 -9.47 -11.44
CA ARG A 276 18.63 -8.85 -12.51
C ARG A 276 20.10 -9.23 -12.48
N GLU A 277 20.68 -9.28 -11.27
CA GLU A 277 22.14 -9.30 -11.10
C GLU A 277 22.68 -10.70 -10.80
N VAL A 278 21.84 -11.62 -10.23
CA VAL A 278 22.27 -12.97 -9.82
C VAL A 278 21.83 -14.01 -10.86
N ASP A 279 22.74 -14.90 -11.18
CA ASP A 279 22.41 -16.09 -12.00
C ASP A 279 21.72 -17.15 -11.13
N LEU A 280 20.47 -17.43 -11.47
CA LEU A 280 19.61 -18.42 -10.80
C LEU A 280 19.42 -19.68 -11.64
N GLY A 281 20.20 -19.85 -12.73
CA GLY A 281 20.00 -20.94 -13.68
C GLY A 281 18.64 -20.80 -14.41
N SER A 282 17.88 -21.90 -14.46
CA SER A 282 16.54 -21.92 -15.05
C SER A 282 15.41 -21.63 -14.07
N ALA A 283 15.75 -21.39 -12.78
CA ALA A 283 14.75 -21.18 -11.74
C ALA A 283 14.18 -19.73 -11.77
N THR A 284 12.92 -19.61 -11.39
CA THR A 284 12.26 -18.32 -11.20
C THR A 284 12.30 -17.93 -9.73
N LEU A 285 12.64 -16.68 -9.44
CA LEU A 285 12.67 -16.14 -8.07
C LEU A 285 11.28 -15.65 -7.68
N GLY A 286 10.69 -16.25 -6.64
CA GLY A 286 9.41 -15.80 -6.09
C GLY A 286 9.49 -14.37 -5.55
N GLN A 287 8.42 -13.57 -5.70
CA GLN A 287 8.39 -12.17 -5.22
C GLN A 287 8.50 -12.08 -3.68
N ASN A 288 8.06 -13.12 -2.97
CA ASN A 288 8.06 -13.18 -1.52
C ASN A 288 9.37 -13.74 -0.92
N VAL A 289 10.38 -14.03 -1.73
CA VAL A 289 11.61 -14.71 -1.30
C VAL A 289 12.31 -14.02 -0.11
N VAL A 290 12.28 -12.69 -0.05
CA VAL A 290 12.89 -11.94 1.07
C VAL A 290 12.08 -12.10 2.35
N PHE A 291 10.76 -12.35 2.24
CA PHE A 291 9.88 -12.62 3.38
C PHE A 291 9.99 -14.07 3.86
N GLU A 292 10.17 -15.01 2.94
CA GLU A 292 10.32 -16.43 3.22
C GLU A 292 11.69 -16.76 3.82
N TYR A 293 12.72 -16.03 3.40
CA TYR A 293 14.10 -16.17 3.88
C TYR A 293 14.58 -14.87 4.54
N PRO A 294 14.18 -14.59 5.78
CA PRO A 294 14.25 -13.26 6.38
C PRO A 294 15.64 -12.85 6.90
N ASN A 295 16.70 -13.53 6.54
CA ASN A 295 18.08 -13.15 6.84
C ASN A 295 19.03 -13.49 5.69
N VAL A 296 20.21 -12.86 5.69
CA VAL A 296 21.19 -12.98 4.61
C VAL A 296 21.63 -14.42 4.38
N LYS A 297 21.85 -15.18 5.44
CA LYS A 297 22.31 -16.57 5.37
C LYS A 297 21.27 -17.46 4.69
N SER A 298 20.03 -17.47 5.19
CA SER A 298 18.94 -18.29 4.64
C SER A 298 18.62 -17.89 3.19
N LEU A 299 18.65 -16.59 2.88
CA LEU A 299 18.44 -16.12 1.52
C LEU A 299 19.56 -16.54 0.56
N ALA A 300 20.84 -16.47 0.98
CA ALA A 300 21.98 -16.90 0.18
C ALA A 300 21.94 -18.41 -0.10
N GLU A 301 21.62 -19.21 0.91
CA GLU A 301 21.46 -20.67 0.79
C GLU A 301 20.35 -21.01 -0.21
N HIS A 302 19.20 -20.34 -0.12
CA HIS A 302 18.09 -20.53 -1.05
C HIS A 302 18.45 -20.15 -2.50
N LEU A 303 19.06 -18.97 -2.71
CA LEU A 303 19.49 -18.55 -4.05
C LEU A 303 20.51 -19.53 -4.67
N HIS A 304 21.41 -20.06 -3.86
CA HIS A 304 22.36 -21.06 -4.30
C HIS A 304 21.67 -22.38 -4.67
N ALA A 305 20.70 -22.82 -3.86
CA ALA A 305 19.90 -24.01 -4.11
C ALA A 305 19.09 -23.90 -5.41
N LEU A 306 18.43 -22.77 -5.64
CA LEU A 306 17.70 -22.49 -6.89
C LEU A 306 18.60 -22.65 -8.12
N ARG A 307 19.83 -22.12 -8.06
CA ARG A 307 20.77 -22.22 -9.18
C ARG A 307 21.29 -23.63 -9.40
N THR A 308 21.61 -24.36 -8.32
CA THR A 308 22.26 -25.69 -8.40
C THR A 308 21.26 -26.83 -8.54
N GLY A 309 19.97 -26.59 -8.32
CA GLY A 309 18.93 -27.61 -8.29
C GLY A 309 19.04 -28.58 -7.11
N ILE A 310 19.86 -28.23 -6.08
CA ILE A 310 19.98 -29.00 -4.85
C ILE A 310 18.85 -28.55 -3.92
N GLU A 311 17.88 -29.42 -3.66
CA GLU A 311 16.87 -29.17 -2.62
C GLU A 311 17.60 -29.08 -1.27
N ILE A 312 17.61 -27.87 -0.67
CA ILE A 312 17.92 -27.74 0.74
C ILE A 312 16.66 -28.25 1.45
N HIS A 313 16.77 -29.38 2.15
CA HIS A 313 15.72 -29.80 3.07
C HIS A 313 15.49 -28.64 4.05
N GLN A 314 14.46 -27.85 3.80
CA GLN A 314 13.89 -27.02 4.85
C GLN A 314 13.48 -28.02 5.95
N ASN A 315 13.96 -27.81 7.16
CA ASN A 315 13.39 -28.47 8.34
C ASN A 315 11.88 -28.29 8.21
N ASP A 316 11.18 -29.41 8.18
CA ASP A 316 9.77 -29.46 7.80
C ASP A 316 9.02 -28.33 8.50
N GLU A 317 8.26 -27.51 7.74
CA GLU A 317 7.38 -26.48 8.34
C GLU A 317 6.56 -27.08 9.49
N LEU A 318 6.27 -28.37 9.40
CA LEU A 318 5.60 -29.16 10.42
C LEU A 318 6.46 -29.32 11.71
N GLU A 319 7.78 -29.46 11.61
CA GLU A 319 8.66 -29.50 12.79
C GLU A 319 8.73 -28.12 13.47
N ILE A 320 8.88 -27.05 12.67
CA ILE A 320 8.87 -25.68 13.20
C ILE A 320 7.53 -25.34 13.82
N MET A 321 6.42 -25.72 13.17
CA MET A 321 5.08 -25.56 13.75
C MET A 321 4.92 -26.38 15.03
N ALA A 322 5.42 -27.61 15.08
CA ALA A 322 5.38 -28.45 16.27
C ALA A 322 6.20 -27.86 17.42
N GLU A 323 7.40 -27.34 17.16
CA GLU A 323 8.22 -26.64 18.13
C GLU A 323 7.54 -25.36 18.65
N LEU A 324 6.94 -24.56 17.76
CA LEU A 324 6.20 -23.37 18.15
C LEU A 324 4.95 -23.71 18.97
N VAL A 325 4.21 -24.74 18.59
CA VAL A 325 3.10 -25.25 19.37
C VAL A 325 3.59 -25.71 20.75
N GLN A 326 4.65 -26.47 20.84
CA GLN A 326 5.20 -26.95 22.10
C GLN A 326 5.74 -25.79 22.99
N LYS A 327 6.33 -24.77 22.38
CA LYS A 327 6.90 -23.60 23.09
C LYS A 327 5.84 -22.62 23.60
N TYR A 328 4.74 -22.45 22.87
CA TYR A 328 3.77 -21.39 23.16
C TYR A 328 2.36 -21.90 23.54
N SER A 329 2.10 -23.21 23.49
CA SER A 329 0.83 -23.80 23.95
C SER A 329 1.03 -24.53 25.28
N SER A 330 0.53 -23.94 26.37
CA SER A 330 0.25 -24.67 27.60
C SER A 330 -1.23 -24.99 27.63
N PHE A 331 -1.62 -26.11 27.03
CA PHE A 331 -2.99 -26.61 27.20
C PHE A 331 -3.04 -27.35 28.53
N ALA A 332 -3.94 -26.92 29.44
CA ALA A 332 -4.32 -27.76 30.55
C ALA A 332 -4.97 -29.04 30.00
N ASP A 333 -4.53 -30.19 30.46
CA ASP A 333 -5.11 -31.47 30.04
C ASP A 333 -6.63 -31.44 30.23
N HIS A 334 -7.38 -31.66 29.16
CA HIS A 334 -8.83 -31.76 29.23
C HIS A 334 -9.20 -33.02 29.96
N VAL A 335 -9.78 -32.89 31.14
CA VAL A 335 -10.34 -34.02 31.89
C VAL A 335 -11.65 -34.43 31.24
N PRO A 336 -11.77 -35.63 30.66
CA PRO A 336 -13.02 -36.10 30.07
C PRO A 336 -14.10 -36.22 31.15
N GLY A 337 -15.16 -35.40 31.10
CA GLY A 337 -16.26 -35.48 32.04
C GLY A 337 -16.97 -34.15 32.36
N SER A 338 -16.49 -33.02 31.91
CA SER A 338 -17.20 -31.74 32.01
C SER A 338 -18.02 -31.47 30.76
N GLU A 339 -19.28 -31.11 30.97
CA GLU A 339 -20.34 -30.90 30.00
C GLU A 339 -19.94 -30.41 28.62
N GLN A 340 -20.49 -31.07 27.57
CA GLN A 340 -20.46 -30.60 26.20
C GLN A 340 -21.10 -29.21 26.10
N VAL A 341 -20.27 -28.21 25.88
CA VAL A 341 -20.73 -26.92 25.38
C VAL A 341 -20.61 -26.98 23.87
N ASP A 342 -21.75 -27.00 23.16
CA ASP A 342 -21.84 -26.82 21.73
C ASP A 342 -21.33 -25.40 21.39
N GLY A 343 -20.04 -25.29 21.05
CA GLY A 343 -19.40 -24.05 20.62
C GLY A 343 -18.19 -24.33 19.74
N GLN A 344 -18.12 -23.68 18.62
CA GLN A 344 -16.90 -23.66 17.80
C GLN A 344 -15.75 -23.06 18.63
N VAL A 345 -14.70 -23.86 18.87
CA VAL A 345 -13.46 -23.35 19.46
C VAL A 345 -12.69 -22.60 18.38
N VAL A 346 -12.65 -21.29 18.46
CA VAL A 346 -11.77 -20.46 17.64
C VAL A 346 -10.45 -20.30 18.37
N VAL A 347 -9.41 -20.94 17.89
CA VAL A 347 -8.04 -20.74 18.37
C VAL A 347 -7.45 -19.53 17.66
N SER A 348 -7.32 -18.41 18.36
CA SER A 348 -6.59 -17.23 17.85
C SER A 348 -5.18 -17.21 18.41
N PHE A 349 -4.19 -17.21 17.53
CA PHE A 349 -2.79 -17.02 17.90
C PHE A 349 -2.46 -15.52 17.91
N ARG A 350 -2.04 -14.99 19.03
CA ARG A 350 -1.50 -13.65 19.15
C ARG A 350 0.02 -13.77 19.23
N ILE A 351 0.71 -13.38 18.18
CA ILE A 351 2.18 -13.30 18.18
C ILE A 351 2.56 -12.03 18.95
N PRO A 352 3.31 -12.10 20.07
CA PRO A 352 3.76 -10.92 20.78
C PRO A 352 4.69 -10.10 19.88
N GLY A 353 4.35 -8.81 19.68
CA GLY A 353 5.18 -7.86 18.93
C GLY A 353 4.68 -7.48 17.53
N ARG A 354 3.53 -7.99 17.06
CA ARG A 354 2.88 -7.49 15.86
C ARG A 354 1.53 -6.88 16.21
N ASN A 355 1.43 -5.57 16.07
CA ASN A 355 0.14 -4.88 16.00
C ASN A 355 -0.38 -5.06 14.58
N PHE A 356 -1.47 -5.80 14.44
CA PHE A 356 -2.25 -5.86 13.20
C PHE A 356 -3.25 -4.72 13.16
#